data_5387a1df07c1d36c126974a9e9a1a50f
#
_entry.id   5387a1df07c1d36c126974a9e9a1a50f
#
_cell.length_a   1.000
_cell.length_b   1.000
_cell.length_c   1.000
_cell.angle_alpha   90.00
_cell.angle_beta   90.00
_cell.angle_gamma   90.00
#
_symmetry.space_group_name_H-M   'P 1'
#
loop_
_entity.id
_entity.type
_entity.pdbx_description
1 polymer ?
#
loop_
_entity_poly.entity_id
_entity_poly.type
_entity_poly.pdbx_seq_one_letter_code
_entity_poly.pdbx_strand_id
1 'polypeptide(L)'
;MEIKKRVSSTTRRNWILDSGLFLTALIASLSGIYFLIFPEGGYKGGRNPYYGIQIIFEREGWEWIHTWISFGFIAVGLLHLIFHWKWVVNTTSRIFHSLKERKTSMNKASRLNVLVDGVLGLGFLICALSGVYLFVVPEGKNGLGVDPMILFSRTGWDLVHTWSGVAFISAAIIHFGIHWGWVVKVARKMFTRKAVFATEQMTLSINQDI
;
A
#
# COMPACT_ATOMS: atom_id res chain seq x y z
N MET A 1 17.12 25.73 28.88
CA MET A 1 16.98 25.73 27.40
C MET A 1 17.08 24.30 26.90
N GLU A 2 15.95 23.68 26.64
CA GLU A 2 15.91 22.25 26.24
C GLU A 2 16.28 22.14 24.78
N ILE A 3 17.45 21.59 24.47
CA ILE A 3 17.90 21.34 23.08
C ILE A 3 17.01 20.26 22.48
N LYS A 4 15.96 20.68 21.78
CA LYS A 4 15.08 19.76 21.03
C LYS A 4 15.91 18.98 20.00
N LYS A 5 16.16 17.69 20.28
CA LYS A 5 16.94 16.79 19.40
C LYS A 5 16.43 16.83 17.96
N ARG A 6 17.33 17.10 17.03
CA ARG A 6 17.06 17.09 15.57
C ARG A 6 16.54 15.72 15.13
N VAL A 7 15.50 15.70 14.29
CA VAL A 7 15.05 14.45 13.60
C VAL A 7 16.16 14.02 12.65
N SER A 8 16.60 12.77 12.75
CA SER A 8 17.66 12.24 11.87
C SER A 8 17.21 12.24 10.41
N SER A 9 18.16 12.37 9.49
CA SER A 9 17.90 12.27 8.03
C SER A 9 17.22 10.94 7.67
N THR A 10 17.64 9.85 8.32
CA THR A 10 17.05 8.52 8.16
C THR A 10 15.58 8.50 8.57
N THR A 11 15.23 9.06 9.74
CA THR A 11 13.83 9.13 10.20
C THR A 11 12.97 9.93 9.22
N ARG A 12 13.49 11.05 8.69
CA ARG A 12 12.78 11.88 7.72
C ARG A 12 12.55 11.14 6.41
N ARG A 13 13.58 10.47 5.90
CA ARG A 13 13.48 9.66 4.66
C ARG A 13 12.45 8.56 4.82
N ASN A 14 12.54 7.78 5.88
CA ASN A 14 11.59 6.69 6.12
C ASN A 14 10.16 7.22 6.23
N TRP A 15 9.95 8.33 6.94
CA TRP A 15 8.61 8.92 7.06
C TRP A 15 8.04 9.37 5.71
N ILE A 16 8.87 9.93 4.82
CA ILE A 16 8.44 10.32 3.46
C ILE A 16 8.04 9.08 2.65
N LEU A 17 8.87 8.02 2.70
CA LEU A 17 8.58 6.77 2.02
C LEU A 17 7.30 6.11 2.54
N ASP A 18 7.16 6.02 3.86
CA ASP A 18 5.98 5.41 4.50
C ASP A 18 4.71 6.20 4.20
N SER A 19 4.81 7.54 4.16
CA SER A 19 3.69 8.41 3.77
C SER A 19 3.31 8.24 2.29
N GLY A 20 4.31 8.14 1.40
CA GLY A 20 4.09 7.87 -0.02
C GLY A 20 3.45 6.50 -0.24
N LEU A 21 3.95 5.48 0.46
CA LEU A 21 3.40 4.13 0.43
C LEU A 21 1.95 4.11 0.92
N PHE A 22 1.67 4.77 2.04
CA PHE A 22 0.32 4.87 2.59
C PHE A 22 -0.65 5.56 1.62
N LEU A 23 -0.27 6.71 1.04
CA LEU A 23 -1.15 7.46 0.13
C LEU A 23 -1.43 6.69 -1.16
N THR A 24 -0.40 6.09 -1.77
CA THR A 24 -0.59 5.29 -2.98
C THR A 24 -1.38 4.01 -2.71
N ALA A 25 -1.13 3.33 -1.59
CA ALA A 25 -1.91 2.19 -1.15
C ALA A 25 -3.39 2.55 -0.90
N LEU A 26 -3.65 3.69 -0.24
CA LEU A 26 -5.00 4.15 0.05
C LEU A 26 -5.80 4.39 -1.23
N ILE A 27 -5.22 5.12 -2.21
CA ILE A 27 -5.91 5.43 -3.46
C ILE A 27 -6.10 4.15 -4.30
N ALA A 28 -5.08 3.28 -4.39
CA ALA A 28 -5.19 1.99 -5.07
C ALA A 28 -6.25 1.08 -4.43
N SER A 29 -6.34 1.07 -3.09
CA SER A 29 -7.35 0.30 -2.36
C SER A 29 -8.76 0.84 -2.59
N LEU A 30 -8.95 2.15 -2.52
CA LEU A 30 -10.27 2.78 -2.75
C LEU A 30 -10.77 2.51 -4.17
N SER A 31 -9.90 2.63 -5.19
CA SER A 31 -10.26 2.30 -6.56
C SER A 31 -10.49 0.79 -6.77
N GLY A 32 -9.72 -0.08 -6.09
CA GLY A 32 -9.96 -1.53 -6.10
C GLY A 32 -11.29 -1.92 -5.45
N ILE A 33 -11.66 -1.28 -4.33
CA ILE A 33 -12.97 -1.47 -3.66
C ILE A 33 -14.10 -0.99 -4.58
N TYR A 34 -13.91 0.11 -5.33
CA TYR A 34 -14.87 0.53 -6.33
C TYR A 34 -15.16 -0.59 -7.34
N PHE A 35 -14.15 -1.25 -7.91
CA PHE A 35 -14.34 -2.36 -8.84
C PHE A 35 -14.95 -3.61 -8.21
N LEU A 36 -14.67 -3.85 -6.93
CA LEU A 36 -15.27 -4.95 -6.19
C LEU A 36 -16.80 -4.75 -5.99
N ILE A 37 -17.22 -3.51 -5.73
CA ILE A 37 -18.64 -3.18 -5.51
C ILE A 37 -19.40 -3.01 -6.84
N PHE A 38 -18.73 -2.46 -7.86
CA PHE A 38 -19.28 -2.22 -9.19
C PHE A 38 -18.55 -3.05 -10.26
N PRO A 39 -18.68 -4.39 -10.24
CA PRO A 39 -17.98 -5.25 -11.19
C PRO A 39 -18.46 -5.02 -12.63
N GLU A 40 -17.55 -5.19 -13.59
CA GLU A 40 -17.92 -5.35 -14.99
C GLU A 40 -18.59 -6.69 -15.16
N GLY A 41 -19.80 -6.70 -15.58
CA GLY A 41 -20.48 -7.94 -15.87
C GLY A 41 -21.98 -7.77 -15.72
N GLY A 42 -22.65 -8.28 -16.70
CA GLY A 42 -24.07 -8.12 -16.81
C GLY A 42 -24.44 -7.30 -18.04
N TYR A 43 -25.55 -7.61 -18.57
CA TYR A 43 -26.12 -7.02 -19.76
C TYR A 43 -26.08 -5.51 -19.70
N LYS A 44 -25.53 -4.85 -20.71
CA LYS A 44 -25.67 -3.40 -20.90
C LYS A 44 -27.17 -3.09 -21.01
N GLY A 45 -27.74 -2.59 -19.93
CA GLY A 45 -29.15 -2.24 -19.84
C GLY A 45 -30.03 -3.29 -19.14
N GLY A 46 -30.91 -2.84 -18.31
CA GLY A 46 -32.12 -3.52 -17.81
C GLY A 46 -31.99 -4.47 -16.64
N ARG A 47 -30.88 -5.16 -16.44
CA ARG A 47 -30.69 -6.11 -15.32
C ARG A 47 -29.47 -5.84 -14.43
N ASN A 48 -28.61 -4.90 -14.81
CA ASN A 48 -27.51 -4.48 -13.95
C ASN A 48 -27.91 -3.19 -13.20
N PRO A 49 -28.26 -3.26 -11.90
CA PRO A 49 -28.67 -2.09 -11.13
C PRO A 49 -27.58 -1.01 -10.99
N TYR A 50 -26.32 -1.39 -11.28
CA TYR A 50 -25.16 -0.50 -11.17
C TYR A 50 -24.72 0.09 -12.52
N TYR A 51 -25.41 -0.25 -13.62
CA TYR A 51 -25.07 0.28 -14.94
C TYR A 51 -25.34 1.80 -15.00
N GLY A 52 -24.33 2.56 -15.42
CA GLY A 52 -24.40 4.01 -15.55
C GLY A 52 -24.30 4.79 -14.23
N ILE A 53 -24.09 4.13 -13.08
CA ILE A 53 -23.79 4.83 -11.83
C ILE A 53 -22.38 5.41 -11.92
N GLN A 54 -22.31 6.75 -11.82
CA GLN A 54 -21.04 7.48 -11.72
C GLN A 54 -20.82 7.89 -10.26
N ILE A 55 -19.65 7.52 -9.71
CA ILE A 55 -19.23 7.97 -8.38
C ILE A 55 -17.93 8.75 -8.59
N ILE A 56 -17.98 10.08 -8.48
CA ILE A 56 -16.90 11.04 -8.68
C ILE A 56 -16.39 11.03 -10.14
N PHE A 57 -15.98 9.88 -10.66
CA PHE A 57 -15.48 9.68 -12.01
C PHE A 57 -16.30 8.61 -12.73
N GLU A 58 -16.24 8.61 -14.06
CA GLU A 58 -16.69 7.49 -14.88
C GLU A 58 -15.78 6.28 -14.64
N ARG A 59 -16.24 5.09 -15.00
CA ARG A 59 -15.51 3.85 -14.82
C ARG A 59 -14.10 3.89 -15.44
N GLU A 60 -14.00 4.43 -16.64
CA GLU A 60 -12.71 4.58 -17.35
C GLU A 60 -11.74 5.48 -16.56
N GLY A 61 -12.23 6.51 -15.89
CA GLY A 61 -11.45 7.36 -14.98
C GLY A 61 -10.92 6.58 -13.78
N TRP A 62 -11.75 5.72 -13.18
CA TRP A 62 -11.32 4.84 -12.09
C TRP A 62 -10.31 3.79 -12.55
N GLU A 63 -10.46 3.22 -13.76
CA GLU A 63 -9.50 2.28 -14.36
C GLU A 63 -8.13 2.93 -14.56
N TRP A 64 -8.13 4.15 -15.08
CA TRP A 64 -6.92 4.93 -15.26
C TRP A 64 -6.23 5.22 -13.91
N ILE A 65 -6.98 5.69 -12.92
CA ILE A 65 -6.48 5.98 -11.57
C ILE A 65 -5.91 4.70 -10.94
N HIS A 66 -6.68 3.60 -10.95
CA HIS A 66 -6.26 2.34 -10.36
C HIS A 66 -4.95 1.84 -10.98
N THR A 67 -4.87 1.84 -12.30
CA THR A 67 -3.70 1.37 -13.03
C THR A 67 -2.45 2.17 -12.68
N TRP A 68 -2.49 3.49 -12.84
CA TRP A 68 -1.30 4.31 -12.66
C TRP A 68 -0.89 4.49 -11.21
N ILE A 69 -1.84 4.60 -10.30
CA ILE A 69 -1.55 4.63 -8.87
C ILE A 69 -1.01 3.29 -8.38
N SER A 70 -1.49 2.17 -8.92
CA SER A 70 -0.94 0.85 -8.59
C SER A 70 0.50 0.68 -9.06
N PHE A 71 0.88 1.17 -10.23
CA PHE A 71 2.29 1.21 -10.63
C PHE A 71 3.13 2.10 -9.71
N GLY A 72 2.61 3.27 -9.33
CA GLY A 72 3.24 4.12 -8.32
C GLY A 72 3.40 3.42 -6.98
N PHE A 73 2.36 2.71 -6.52
CA PHE A 73 2.38 1.91 -5.30
C PHE A 73 3.42 0.79 -5.35
N ILE A 74 3.50 0.06 -6.48
CA ILE A 74 4.53 -0.98 -6.68
C ILE A 74 5.93 -0.37 -6.60
N ALA A 75 6.18 0.74 -7.27
CA ALA A 75 7.49 1.40 -7.27
C ALA A 75 7.89 1.86 -5.85
N VAL A 76 7.00 2.52 -5.12
CA VAL A 76 7.25 2.96 -3.73
C VAL A 76 7.40 1.75 -2.80
N GLY A 77 6.59 0.70 -2.99
CA GLY A 77 6.67 -0.55 -2.22
C GLY A 77 8.01 -1.27 -2.40
N LEU A 78 8.53 -1.32 -3.62
CA LEU A 78 9.86 -1.88 -3.90
C LEU A 78 10.96 -1.04 -3.24
N LEU A 79 10.88 0.28 -3.31
CA LEU A 79 11.82 1.16 -2.61
C LEU A 79 11.77 0.96 -1.10
N HIS A 80 10.56 0.89 -0.52
CA HIS A 80 10.37 0.61 0.91
C HIS A 80 11.02 -0.73 1.29
N LEU A 81 10.79 -1.78 0.51
CA LEU A 81 11.39 -3.09 0.73
C LEU A 81 12.93 -3.05 0.67
N ILE A 82 13.52 -2.35 -0.31
CA ILE A 82 14.96 -2.18 -0.45
C ILE A 82 15.56 -1.49 0.79
N PHE A 83 14.95 -0.41 1.26
CA PHE A 83 15.44 0.31 2.44
C PHE A 83 15.30 -0.49 3.73
N HIS A 84 14.31 -1.37 3.82
CA HIS A 84 14.06 -2.22 4.97
C HIS A 84 14.59 -3.67 4.80
N TRP A 85 15.36 -3.95 3.74
CA TRP A 85 15.83 -5.29 3.39
C TRP A 85 16.54 -6.02 4.52
N LYS A 86 17.41 -5.32 5.26
CA LYS A 86 18.11 -5.89 6.43
C LYS A 86 17.14 -6.38 7.50
N TRP A 87 16.04 -5.66 7.71
CA TRP A 87 14.99 -6.08 8.65
C TRP A 87 14.29 -7.35 8.16
N VAL A 88 13.94 -7.40 6.87
CA VAL A 88 13.30 -8.58 6.25
C VAL A 88 14.17 -9.82 6.44
N VAL A 89 15.44 -9.75 6.04
CA VAL A 89 16.39 -10.87 6.16
C VAL A 89 16.56 -11.33 7.61
N ASN A 90 16.75 -10.39 8.54
CA ASN A 90 16.91 -10.72 9.96
C ASN A 90 15.66 -11.36 10.57
N THR A 91 14.48 -10.85 10.22
CA THR A 91 13.20 -11.39 10.72
C THR A 91 12.95 -12.78 10.16
N THR A 92 13.14 -12.97 8.86
CA THR A 92 13.01 -14.28 8.20
C THR A 92 13.98 -15.30 8.78
N SER A 93 15.25 -14.93 8.98
CA SER A 93 16.26 -15.80 9.60
C SER A 93 15.85 -16.22 11.02
N ARG A 94 15.35 -15.29 11.84
CA ARG A 94 14.85 -15.62 13.19
C ARG A 94 13.67 -16.60 13.16
N ILE A 95 12.77 -16.44 12.21
CA ILE A 95 11.61 -17.34 12.05
C ILE A 95 12.12 -18.75 11.69
N PHE A 96 13.02 -18.88 10.72
CA PHE A 96 13.58 -20.17 10.33
C PHE A 96 14.33 -20.85 11.47
N HIS A 97 15.16 -20.12 12.23
CA HIS A 97 15.84 -20.65 13.39
C HIS A 97 14.86 -21.14 14.47
N SER A 98 13.81 -20.35 14.78
CA SER A 98 12.82 -20.74 15.78
C SER A 98 12.02 -21.99 15.37
N LEU A 99 11.72 -22.14 14.09
CA LEU A 99 11.07 -23.34 13.55
C LEU A 99 11.98 -24.57 13.62
N LYS A 100 13.27 -24.42 13.28
CA LYS A 100 14.25 -25.51 13.28
C LYS A 100 14.56 -26.02 14.70
N GLU A 101 14.66 -25.11 15.66
CA GLU A 101 15.00 -25.46 17.05
C GLU A 101 13.78 -25.84 17.90
N ARG A 102 12.57 -25.80 17.35
CA ARG A 102 11.29 -25.97 18.09
C ARG A 102 11.17 -25.12 19.37
N LYS A 103 12.01 -24.10 19.51
CA LYS A 103 11.98 -23.15 20.62
C LYS A 103 11.29 -21.89 20.19
N THR A 104 10.07 -21.68 20.65
CA THR A 104 9.34 -20.47 20.38
C THR A 104 9.76 -19.38 21.37
N SER A 105 10.75 -18.58 21.01
CA SER A 105 11.17 -17.41 21.81
C SER A 105 10.29 -16.18 21.59
N MET A 106 9.33 -16.26 20.66
CA MET A 106 8.50 -15.11 20.29
C MET A 106 7.23 -15.04 21.14
N ASN A 107 6.97 -13.88 21.74
CA ASN A 107 5.70 -13.63 22.42
C ASN A 107 4.52 -13.52 21.43
N LYS A 108 3.28 -13.56 21.93
CA LYS A 108 2.07 -13.54 21.11
C LYS A 108 1.99 -12.29 20.19
N ALA A 109 2.38 -11.12 20.70
CA ALA A 109 2.36 -9.88 19.93
C ALA A 109 3.37 -9.91 18.75
N SER A 110 4.59 -10.41 18.98
CA SER A 110 5.59 -10.56 17.90
C SER A 110 5.14 -11.56 16.83
N ARG A 111 4.46 -12.64 17.21
CA ARG A 111 3.89 -13.61 16.26
C ARG A 111 2.82 -12.97 15.40
N LEU A 112 1.92 -12.18 16.01
CA LEU A 112 0.87 -11.47 15.27
C LEU A 112 1.48 -10.50 14.27
N ASN A 113 2.47 -9.70 14.69
CA ASN A 113 3.15 -8.77 13.78
C ASN A 113 3.77 -9.50 12.59
N VAL A 114 4.53 -10.57 12.84
CA VAL A 114 5.14 -11.38 11.77
C VAL A 114 4.10 -11.97 10.83
N LEU A 115 2.98 -12.46 11.36
CA LEU A 115 1.89 -13.00 10.54
C LEU A 115 1.27 -11.90 9.66
N VAL A 116 0.96 -10.75 10.24
CA VAL A 116 0.38 -9.61 9.52
C VAL A 116 1.35 -9.09 8.45
N ASP A 117 2.64 -8.93 8.79
CA ASP A 117 3.68 -8.51 7.85
C ASP A 117 3.89 -9.54 6.72
N GLY A 118 3.78 -10.84 7.05
CA GLY A 118 3.83 -11.92 6.07
C GLY A 118 2.65 -11.87 5.09
N VAL A 119 1.43 -11.67 5.58
CA VAL A 119 0.23 -11.52 4.73
C VAL A 119 0.34 -10.26 3.87
N LEU A 120 0.83 -9.15 4.44
CA LEU A 120 1.10 -7.92 3.69
C LEU A 120 2.10 -8.13 2.55
N GLY A 121 3.25 -8.73 2.85
CA GLY A 121 4.30 -8.96 1.86
C GLY A 121 3.86 -9.91 0.75
N LEU A 122 3.24 -11.04 1.09
CA LEU A 122 2.72 -12.00 0.13
C LEU A 122 1.53 -11.44 -0.66
N GLY A 123 0.59 -10.77 0.01
CA GLY A 123 -0.55 -10.12 -0.62
C GLY A 123 -0.11 -9.05 -1.62
N PHE A 124 0.85 -8.21 -1.24
CA PHE A 124 1.46 -7.22 -2.14
C PHE A 124 2.09 -7.89 -3.37
N LEU A 125 2.91 -8.92 -3.17
CA LEU A 125 3.61 -9.59 -4.27
C LEU A 125 2.62 -10.24 -5.25
N ILE A 126 1.64 -10.99 -4.74
CA ILE A 126 0.65 -11.68 -5.57
C ILE A 126 -0.23 -10.66 -6.30
N CYS A 127 -0.70 -9.63 -5.59
CA CYS A 127 -1.52 -8.56 -6.17
C CYS A 127 -0.76 -7.77 -7.25
N ALA A 128 0.52 -7.45 -7.01
CA ALA A 128 1.35 -6.74 -7.99
C ALA A 128 1.59 -7.59 -9.24
N LEU A 129 1.97 -8.87 -9.09
CA LEU A 129 2.22 -9.77 -10.22
C LEU A 129 0.95 -10.00 -11.05
N SER A 130 -0.18 -10.28 -10.38
CA SER A 130 -1.46 -10.47 -11.06
C SER A 130 -1.96 -9.18 -11.73
N GLY A 131 -1.79 -8.02 -11.10
CA GLY A 131 -2.15 -6.73 -11.69
C GLY A 131 -1.33 -6.40 -12.94
N VAL A 132 0.00 -6.65 -12.91
CA VAL A 132 0.87 -6.49 -14.09
C VAL A 132 0.45 -7.47 -15.19
N TYR A 133 0.12 -8.72 -14.87
CA TYR A 133 -0.39 -9.69 -15.85
C TYR A 133 -1.68 -9.17 -16.52
N LEU A 134 -2.65 -8.70 -15.73
CA LEU A 134 -3.92 -8.19 -16.24
C LEU A 134 -3.74 -6.93 -17.11
N PHE A 135 -2.73 -6.12 -16.82
CA PHE A 135 -2.37 -4.95 -17.63
C PHE A 135 -1.77 -5.33 -18.98
N VAL A 136 -0.88 -6.35 -18.99
CA VAL A 136 -0.19 -6.79 -20.22
C VAL A 136 -1.08 -7.65 -21.10
N VAL A 137 -2.00 -8.44 -20.50
CA VAL A 137 -2.93 -9.31 -21.20
C VAL A 137 -4.33 -8.66 -21.20
N PRO A 138 -4.62 -7.79 -22.18
CA PRO A 138 -5.90 -7.10 -22.25
C PRO A 138 -7.06 -8.07 -22.50
N GLU A 139 -8.25 -7.63 -22.15
CA GLU A 139 -9.46 -8.37 -22.50
C GLU A 139 -9.61 -8.50 -23.99
N GLY A 140 -9.90 -9.70 -24.44
CA GLY A 140 -10.23 -9.94 -25.85
C GLY A 140 -11.53 -9.20 -26.21
N LYS A 141 -11.44 -7.98 -26.71
CA LYS A 141 -12.57 -7.30 -27.33
C LYS A 141 -12.95 -8.10 -28.57
N ASN A 142 -14.17 -8.63 -28.60
CA ASN A 142 -14.77 -9.38 -29.70
C ASN A 142 -14.20 -10.79 -29.98
N GLY A 143 -13.68 -11.50 -28.96
CA GLY A 143 -13.27 -12.90 -29.13
C GLY A 143 -11.99 -13.12 -29.94
N LEU A 144 -11.24 -12.05 -30.27
CA LEU A 144 -9.99 -12.11 -31.02
C LEU A 144 -8.74 -12.10 -30.13
N GLY A 145 -8.90 -11.86 -28.82
CA GLY A 145 -7.81 -11.96 -27.86
C GLY A 145 -7.61 -13.42 -27.44
N VAL A 146 -6.50 -14.03 -27.84
CA VAL A 146 -6.12 -15.34 -27.34
C VAL A 146 -5.62 -15.17 -25.92
N ASP A 147 -6.34 -15.72 -24.93
CA ASP A 147 -5.83 -15.81 -23.56
C ASP A 147 -4.62 -16.76 -23.58
N PRO A 148 -3.40 -16.29 -23.21
CA PRO A 148 -2.20 -17.11 -23.25
C PRO A 148 -2.22 -18.24 -22.21
N MET A 149 -3.21 -18.28 -21.30
CA MET A 149 -3.41 -19.33 -20.29
C MET A 149 -2.15 -19.63 -19.45
N ILE A 150 -1.37 -18.59 -19.13
CA ILE A 150 -0.13 -18.75 -18.35
C ILE A 150 -0.52 -18.97 -16.87
N LEU A 151 -0.35 -20.19 -16.39
CA LEU A 151 -0.75 -20.70 -15.07
C LEU A 151 -2.28 -20.75 -14.89
N PHE A 152 -2.96 -19.65 -15.14
CA PHE A 152 -4.41 -19.49 -15.03
C PHE A 152 -4.96 -18.78 -16.27
N SER A 153 -6.26 -18.91 -16.50
CA SER A 153 -6.96 -18.04 -17.45
C SER A 153 -6.94 -16.58 -16.93
N ARG A 154 -7.21 -15.63 -17.82
CA ARG A 154 -7.32 -14.22 -17.43
C ARG A 154 -8.34 -14.01 -16.31
N THR A 155 -9.48 -14.70 -16.36
CA THR A 155 -10.49 -14.69 -15.29
C THR A 155 -9.93 -15.26 -13.98
N GLY A 156 -9.09 -16.32 -14.06
CA GLY A 156 -8.40 -16.88 -12.90
C GLY A 156 -7.42 -15.85 -12.28
N TRP A 157 -6.67 -15.14 -13.11
CA TRP A 157 -5.78 -14.08 -12.66
C TRP A 157 -6.55 -12.89 -12.05
N ASP A 158 -7.72 -12.55 -12.58
CA ASP A 158 -8.60 -11.52 -11.99
C ASP A 158 -9.08 -11.93 -10.60
N LEU A 159 -9.49 -13.18 -10.40
CA LEU A 159 -9.82 -13.69 -9.06
C LEU A 159 -8.62 -13.65 -8.11
N VAL A 160 -7.43 -14.05 -8.58
CA VAL A 160 -6.19 -13.99 -7.78
C VAL A 160 -5.89 -12.55 -7.38
N HIS A 161 -6.00 -11.61 -8.32
CA HIS A 161 -5.78 -10.18 -8.05
C HIS A 161 -6.76 -9.65 -7.01
N THR A 162 -8.04 -9.88 -7.22
CA THR A 162 -9.12 -9.40 -6.35
C THR A 162 -8.96 -9.93 -4.92
N TRP A 163 -8.80 -11.24 -4.75
CA TRP A 163 -8.73 -11.82 -3.40
C TRP A 163 -7.39 -11.57 -2.69
N SER A 164 -6.28 -11.50 -3.42
CA SER A 164 -5.02 -11.05 -2.83
C SER A 164 -5.07 -9.58 -2.42
N GLY A 165 -5.77 -8.73 -3.18
CA GLY A 165 -6.04 -7.34 -2.84
C GLY A 165 -6.89 -7.22 -1.56
N VAL A 166 -7.97 -7.99 -1.44
CA VAL A 166 -8.80 -8.02 -0.22
C VAL A 166 -7.99 -8.46 1.00
N ALA A 167 -7.18 -9.51 0.86
CA ALA A 167 -6.32 -9.97 1.94
C ALA A 167 -5.27 -8.92 2.32
N PHE A 168 -4.65 -8.27 1.33
CA PHE A 168 -3.69 -7.19 1.53
C PHE A 168 -4.32 -6.01 2.28
N ILE A 169 -5.48 -5.51 1.84
CA ILE A 169 -6.19 -4.38 2.47
C ILE A 169 -6.54 -4.71 3.92
N SER A 170 -7.06 -5.91 4.17
CA SER A 170 -7.41 -6.36 5.52
C SER A 170 -6.19 -6.40 6.44
N ALA A 171 -5.08 -6.95 5.96
CA ALA A 171 -3.83 -6.99 6.71
C ALA A 171 -3.25 -5.58 6.91
N ALA A 172 -3.36 -4.69 5.92
CA ALA A 172 -2.90 -3.30 6.02
C ALA A 172 -3.65 -2.51 7.09
N ILE A 173 -4.96 -2.68 7.20
CA ILE A 173 -5.77 -2.06 8.26
C ILE A 173 -5.31 -2.53 9.64
N ILE A 174 -5.09 -3.83 9.82
CA ILE A 174 -4.62 -4.41 11.08
C ILE A 174 -3.21 -3.90 11.40
N HIS A 175 -2.29 -3.93 10.44
CA HIS A 175 -0.92 -3.43 10.59
C HIS A 175 -0.89 -1.97 11.01
N PHE A 176 -1.67 -1.12 10.33
CA PHE A 176 -1.78 0.29 10.66
C PHE A 176 -2.34 0.51 12.06
N GLY A 177 -3.37 -0.27 12.46
CA GLY A 177 -3.93 -0.23 13.80
C GLY A 177 -2.92 -0.59 14.89
N ILE A 178 -2.13 -1.65 14.69
CA ILE A 178 -1.06 -2.08 15.61
C ILE A 178 -0.02 -0.96 15.78
N HIS A 179 0.36 -0.29 14.70
CA HIS A 179 1.43 0.71 14.68
C HIS A 179 0.94 2.16 14.85
N TRP A 180 -0.38 2.38 15.06
CA TRP A 180 -0.99 3.71 15.15
C TRP A 180 -0.30 4.65 16.13
N GLY A 181 0.02 4.15 17.33
CA GLY A 181 0.71 4.95 18.35
C GLY A 181 2.08 5.46 17.91
N TRP A 182 2.82 4.66 17.12
CA TRP A 182 4.10 5.07 16.53
C TRP A 182 3.88 6.12 15.43
N VAL A 183 2.94 5.89 14.53
CA VAL A 183 2.59 6.81 13.44
C VAL A 183 2.27 8.21 13.98
N VAL A 184 1.40 8.29 14.99
CA VAL A 184 1.02 9.58 15.63
C VAL A 184 2.22 10.26 16.27
N LYS A 185 3.08 9.54 16.98
CA LYS A 185 4.29 10.10 17.61
C LYS A 185 5.25 10.69 16.56
N VAL A 186 5.49 9.97 15.47
CA VAL A 186 6.39 10.43 14.40
C VAL A 186 5.78 11.63 13.67
N ALA A 187 4.51 11.55 13.31
CA ALA A 187 3.78 12.64 12.66
C ALA A 187 3.85 13.92 13.49
N ARG A 188 3.48 13.87 14.79
CA ARG A 188 3.60 15.03 15.69
C ARG A 188 5.01 15.62 15.69
N LYS A 189 6.04 14.79 15.78
CA LYS A 189 7.44 15.26 15.78
C LYS A 189 7.82 15.96 14.48
N MET A 190 7.30 15.52 13.34
CA MET A 190 7.56 16.11 12.03
C MET A 190 6.85 17.46 11.86
N PHE A 191 5.58 17.54 12.26
CA PHE A 191 4.75 18.74 12.07
C PHE A 191 5.07 19.86 13.08
N THR A 192 5.25 19.53 14.36
CA THR A 192 5.60 20.54 15.39
C THR A 192 6.87 21.30 15.02
N ARG A 193 7.82 20.65 14.35
CA ARG A 193 9.06 21.27 13.94
C ARG A 193 8.89 22.27 12.79
N LYS A 194 8.03 21.97 11.80
CA LYS A 194 7.76 22.91 10.71
C LYS A 194 7.18 24.23 11.23
N ALA A 195 6.28 24.14 12.21
CA ALA A 195 5.68 25.32 12.82
C ALA A 195 6.72 26.21 13.54
N VAL A 196 7.66 25.61 14.29
CA VAL A 196 8.72 26.36 14.99
C VAL A 196 9.66 27.07 14.01
N PHE A 197 10.08 26.42 12.91
CA PHE A 197 10.92 27.05 11.90
C PHE A 197 10.22 28.20 11.17
N ALA A 198 8.94 28.05 10.84
CA ALA A 198 8.17 29.11 10.21
C ALA A 198 8.06 30.34 11.11
N THR A 199 7.82 30.13 12.41
CA THR A 199 7.75 31.20 13.40
C THR A 199 9.11 31.88 13.57
N GLU A 200 10.21 31.14 13.65
CA GLU A 200 11.56 31.68 13.81
C GLU A 200 12.00 32.49 12.59
N GLN A 201 11.71 32.05 11.37
CA GLN A 201 11.98 32.82 10.15
C GLN A 201 11.15 34.10 10.08
N MET A 202 9.88 34.04 10.47
CA MET A 202 9.01 35.20 10.51
C MET A 202 9.50 36.26 11.55
N THR A 203 9.98 35.82 12.69
CA THR A 203 10.56 36.69 13.71
C THR A 203 11.87 37.34 13.25
N LEU A 204 12.72 36.58 12.54
CA LEU A 204 13.97 37.09 11.98
C LEU A 204 13.73 38.13 10.88
N SER A 205 12.73 37.92 10.00
CA SER A 205 12.38 38.90 8.97
C SER A 205 11.87 40.22 9.56
N ILE A 206 11.02 40.15 10.58
CA ILE A 206 10.50 41.36 11.25
C ILE A 206 11.64 42.18 11.93
N ASN A 207 12.64 41.50 12.47
CA ASN A 207 13.77 42.17 13.13
C ASN A 207 14.81 42.74 12.13
N GLN A 208 14.75 42.39 10.84
CA GLN A 208 15.59 42.97 9.79
C GLN A 208 14.98 44.21 9.14
N ASP A 209 13.68 44.41 9.31
CA ASP A 209 12.93 45.54 8.74
C ASP A 209 12.79 46.72 9.74
N ILE A 210 13.41 46.64 10.93
CA ILE A 210 13.51 47.70 11.97
C ILE A 210 14.94 48.20 12.04
#